data_303ec41b7aa3a90c4dcb5ccb06e529b8
#
_entry.id   303ec41b7aa3a90c4dcb5ccb06e529b8
#
_cell.length_a   1.000
_cell.length_b   1.000
_cell.length_c   1.000
_cell.angle_alpha   90.00
_cell.angle_beta   90.00
_cell.angle_gamma   90.00
#
_symmetry.space_group_name_H-M   'P 1'
#
loop_
_entity.id
_entity.type
_entity.pdbx_description
1 polymer ?
#
loop_
_entity_poly.entity_id
_entity_poly.type
_entity_poly.pdbx_seq_one_letter_code
_entity_poly.pdbx_strand_id
1 'polypeptide(L)'
;MPDSKSRQPGARDVQSVWRPQRFFAHQLQSVREFERLNDDGGLAVNFYPVSRATPQVRVEGGQSPTMSLWLTQSATGFLTVPTLEADLFTIRFVTGGQMIRRNVRGEQVVTQGYATFSALEDMRSGEASSGFSAISSTIARASLLSSYHALEGKVDRPLPALEPLTSIDGLGMRALLLSLEQMQIRLRDVRTVDDLFFPLLEEIVSYQMLSVWPRAPVAELPSPSSLSASHVHRAVEYIGAHLATPFRLADVAAEVGVSVRMLQMSFKRELGVTPVEFIIERRLQQVHRDLGSEAQRDVSIAELSRRWGFAHMSDFAQRYRRRFGCTPRETRRDMLR
;
A
#
# COMPACT_ATOMS: atom_id res chain seq x y z
N MET A 1 -18.06 8.32 -47.76
CA MET A 1 -18.11 7.20 -46.83
C MET A 1 -16.84 7.27 -46.02
N PRO A 2 -16.87 7.77 -44.77
CA PRO A 2 -15.73 7.66 -43.86
C PRO A 2 -16.00 6.59 -42.81
N ASP A 3 -14.93 5.80 -42.57
CA ASP A 3 -14.81 4.70 -41.65
C ASP A 3 -15.18 5.03 -40.19
N SER A 4 -16.10 4.25 -39.68
CA SER A 4 -16.39 4.17 -38.24
C SER A 4 -15.34 3.32 -37.53
N LYS A 5 -14.27 3.95 -37.04
CA LYS A 5 -13.36 3.32 -36.09
C LYS A 5 -14.04 3.28 -34.73
N SER A 6 -14.49 2.09 -34.34
CA SER A 6 -14.91 1.73 -32.99
C SER A 6 -13.77 2.03 -31.99
N ARG A 7 -13.96 3.07 -31.19
CA ARG A 7 -13.12 3.30 -29.99
C ARG A 7 -13.42 2.21 -28.98
N GLN A 8 -12.49 1.29 -28.81
CA GLN A 8 -12.42 0.47 -27.60
C GLN A 8 -12.28 1.41 -26.39
N PRO A 9 -13.00 1.18 -25.27
CA PRO A 9 -12.78 1.91 -24.03
C PRO A 9 -11.38 1.52 -23.54
N GLY A 10 -10.45 2.49 -23.62
CA GLY A 10 -9.07 2.34 -23.20
C GLY A 10 -8.98 1.82 -21.77
N ALA A 11 -8.11 0.85 -21.59
CA ALA A 11 -7.55 0.51 -20.29
C ALA A 11 -7.18 1.83 -19.59
N ARG A 12 -7.78 2.08 -18.43
CA ARG A 12 -7.35 3.19 -17.57
C ARG A 12 -5.90 2.88 -17.21
N ASP A 13 -5.01 3.65 -17.76
CA ASP A 13 -3.62 3.70 -17.32
C ASP A 13 -3.63 3.97 -15.81
N VAL A 14 -3.39 2.93 -15.03
CA VAL A 14 -3.13 3.01 -13.59
C VAL A 14 -1.68 3.48 -13.42
N GLN A 15 -1.27 4.48 -14.18
CA GLN A 15 -0.08 5.24 -13.87
C GLN A 15 -0.43 6.13 -12.68
N SER A 16 0.17 5.75 -11.57
CA SER A 16 0.12 6.35 -10.26
C SER A 16 -0.18 7.85 -10.31
N VAL A 17 -1.18 8.24 -9.55
CA VAL A 17 -1.57 9.64 -9.32
C VAL A 17 -0.52 10.40 -8.48
N TRP A 18 0.77 10.03 -8.60
CA TRP A 18 1.85 10.81 -8.05
C TRP A 18 2.02 12.06 -8.88
N ARG A 19 1.40 13.16 -8.42
CA ARG A 19 1.51 14.45 -9.11
C ARG A 19 2.40 15.36 -8.28
N PRO A 20 3.44 15.94 -8.87
CA PRO A 20 4.21 16.98 -8.20
C PRO A 20 3.25 18.09 -7.73
N GLN A 21 3.26 18.33 -6.43
CA GLN A 21 2.53 19.43 -5.80
C GLN A 21 3.53 20.36 -5.17
N ARG A 22 3.37 21.65 -5.44
CA ARG A 22 4.05 22.70 -4.72
C ARG A 22 3.59 22.65 -3.26
N PHE A 23 4.07 23.58 -2.46
CA PHE A 23 3.65 23.70 -1.08
C PHE A 23 2.12 23.69 -0.96
N PHE A 24 1.63 22.84 -0.11
CA PHE A 24 0.23 22.75 0.30
C PHE A 24 0.12 22.87 1.82
N ALA A 25 -0.98 23.43 2.31
CA ALA A 25 -1.30 23.51 3.73
C ALA A 25 -2.81 23.33 3.90
N HIS A 26 -3.20 22.28 4.62
CA HIS A 26 -4.59 21.95 4.91
C HIS A 26 -4.81 21.98 6.42
N GLN A 27 -5.90 22.62 6.83
CA GLN A 27 -6.45 22.51 8.18
C GLN A 27 -7.73 21.69 8.09
N LEU A 28 -7.78 20.54 8.75
CA LEU A 28 -8.89 19.59 8.71
C LEU A 28 -9.67 19.71 10.01
N GLN A 29 -10.77 20.44 9.96
CA GLN A 29 -11.66 20.75 11.10
C GLN A 29 -13.07 20.16 10.91
N SER A 30 -13.34 19.54 9.75
CA SER A 30 -14.60 18.90 9.42
C SER A 30 -14.39 17.68 8.54
N VAL A 31 -15.34 16.74 8.55
CA VAL A 31 -15.31 15.56 7.67
C VAL A 31 -15.18 15.96 6.20
N ARG A 32 -15.86 17.03 5.78
CA ARG A 32 -15.79 17.53 4.39
C ARG A 32 -14.38 17.98 3.98
N GLU A 33 -13.58 18.49 4.91
CA GLU A 33 -12.20 18.87 4.62
C GLU A 33 -11.29 17.65 4.45
N PHE A 34 -11.54 16.57 5.21
CA PHE A 34 -10.87 15.28 4.98
C PHE A 34 -11.24 14.70 3.61
N GLU A 35 -12.53 14.72 3.24
CA GLU A 35 -12.99 14.27 1.93
C GLU A 35 -12.31 15.06 0.80
N ARG A 36 -12.28 16.39 0.87
CA ARG A 36 -11.59 17.23 -0.12
C ARG A 36 -10.11 16.89 -0.23
N LEU A 37 -9.39 16.78 0.91
CA LEU A 37 -7.98 16.42 0.88
C LEU A 37 -7.75 15.06 0.20
N ASN A 38 -8.62 14.10 0.46
CA ASN A 38 -8.55 12.77 -0.12
C ASN A 38 -8.90 12.77 -1.61
N ASP A 39 -9.89 13.57 -2.03
CA ASP A 39 -10.33 13.69 -3.44
C ASP A 39 -9.28 14.41 -4.30
N ASP A 40 -8.55 15.38 -3.74
CA ASP A 40 -7.45 16.06 -4.42
C ASP A 40 -6.30 15.11 -4.80
N GLY A 41 -6.21 13.94 -4.15
CA GLY A 41 -5.35 12.82 -4.53
C GLY A 41 -3.85 13.11 -4.50
N GLY A 42 -3.43 14.17 -3.80
CA GLY A 42 -2.05 14.63 -3.78
C GLY A 42 -1.14 13.91 -2.81
N LEU A 43 -1.69 13.10 -1.90
CA LEU A 43 -0.92 12.37 -0.89
C LEU A 43 -1.02 10.85 -1.12
N ALA A 44 0.03 10.13 -0.74
CA ALA A 44 0.08 8.67 -0.84
C ALA A 44 -0.86 7.95 0.15
N VAL A 45 -1.52 8.70 1.02
CA VAL A 45 -2.45 8.17 2.04
C VAL A 45 -3.68 9.07 2.13
N ASN A 46 -4.83 8.46 2.39
CA ASN A 46 -6.06 9.16 2.78
C ASN A 46 -6.08 9.37 4.29
N PHE A 47 -6.67 10.48 4.71
CA PHE A 47 -6.87 10.85 6.10
C PHE A 47 -8.34 10.70 6.50
N TYR A 48 -8.58 10.20 7.72
CA TYR A 48 -9.92 10.04 8.29
C TYR A 48 -9.94 10.48 9.75
N PRO A 49 -11.01 11.13 10.22
CA PRO A 49 -11.16 11.44 11.64
C PRO A 49 -11.40 10.16 12.45
N VAL A 50 -10.80 10.07 13.64
CA VAL A 50 -10.99 8.92 14.56
C VAL A 50 -12.01 9.19 15.66
N SER A 51 -12.41 10.43 15.89
CA SER A 51 -13.30 10.86 16.97
C SER A 51 -14.55 11.55 16.42
N ARG A 52 -15.65 11.51 17.19
CA ARG A 52 -16.85 12.32 16.95
C ARG A 52 -16.67 13.80 17.35
N ALA A 53 -15.60 14.14 18.07
CA ALA A 53 -15.24 15.53 18.35
C ALA A 53 -14.78 16.24 17.06
N THR A 54 -14.90 17.57 17.04
CA THR A 54 -14.43 18.38 15.92
C THR A 54 -12.96 18.09 15.65
N PRO A 55 -12.59 17.58 14.48
CA PRO A 55 -11.22 17.25 14.16
C PRO A 55 -10.33 18.51 14.18
N GLN A 56 -9.09 18.35 14.58
CA GLN A 56 -8.07 19.40 14.53
C GLN A 56 -6.76 18.77 14.04
N VAL A 57 -6.64 18.67 12.71
CA VAL A 57 -5.46 18.12 12.04
C VAL A 57 -4.93 19.13 11.04
N ARG A 58 -3.63 19.39 11.10
CA ARG A 58 -2.91 20.20 10.14
C ARG A 58 -1.94 19.31 9.36
N VAL A 59 -2.00 19.39 8.04
CA VAL A 59 -1.08 18.72 7.12
C VAL A 59 -0.53 19.76 6.17
N GLU A 60 0.79 19.88 6.11
CA GLU A 60 1.43 20.82 5.21
C GLU A 60 2.73 20.27 4.66
N GLY A 61 3.04 20.56 3.42
CA GLY A 61 4.23 20.03 2.77
C GLY A 61 4.30 20.32 1.29
N GLY A 62 5.10 19.52 0.60
CA GLY A 62 5.26 19.59 -0.84
C GLY A 62 5.64 18.23 -1.41
N GLN A 63 5.56 18.14 -2.72
CA GLN A 63 5.80 16.91 -3.45
C GLN A 63 6.50 17.22 -4.77
N SER A 64 7.66 16.60 -4.96
CA SER A 64 8.40 16.56 -6.21
C SER A 64 8.09 15.27 -7.00
N PRO A 65 8.67 15.07 -8.20
CA PRO A 65 8.56 13.81 -8.92
C PRO A 65 9.13 12.59 -8.20
N THR A 66 10.03 12.77 -7.26
CA THR A 66 10.82 11.70 -6.63
C THR A 66 10.61 11.55 -5.13
N MET A 67 10.13 12.62 -4.46
CA MET A 67 9.98 12.68 -3.02
C MET A 67 8.77 13.51 -2.63
N SER A 68 8.11 13.16 -1.56
CA SER A 68 7.21 14.07 -0.83
C SER A 68 7.73 14.30 0.57
N LEU A 69 7.42 15.46 1.12
CA LEU A 69 7.75 15.83 2.48
C LEU A 69 6.57 16.59 3.09
N TRP A 70 6.08 16.14 4.24
CA TRP A 70 5.00 16.82 4.93
C TRP A 70 5.11 16.74 6.44
N LEU A 71 4.68 17.81 7.09
CA LEU A 71 4.45 17.89 8.51
C LEU A 71 2.99 17.59 8.80
N THR A 72 2.72 16.73 9.79
CA THR A 72 1.39 16.47 10.31
C THR A 72 1.36 16.81 11.79
N GLN A 73 0.34 17.58 12.21
CA GLN A 73 0.07 17.89 13.62
C GLN A 73 -1.42 17.63 13.88
N SER A 74 -1.74 17.03 15.01
CA SER A 74 -3.13 16.75 15.37
C SER A 74 -3.36 16.88 16.87
N ALA A 75 -4.34 17.69 17.24
CA ALA A 75 -4.84 17.75 18.62
C ALA A 75 -5.83 16.62 18.96
N THR A 76 -6.46 16.02 17.95
CA THR A 76 -7.58 15.06 18.13
C THR A 76 -7.27 13.63 17.72
N GLY A 77 -6.15 13.40 17.03
CA GLY A 77 -5.85 12.14 16.36
C GLY A 77 -6.50 12.03 14.97
N PHE A 78 -6.05 11.04 14.20
CA PHE A 78 -6.56 10.73 12.85
C PHE A 78 -6.15 9.31 12.45
N LEU A 79 -6.83 8.76 11.44
CA LEU A 79 -6.47 7.52 10.78
C LEU A 79 -5.91 7.83 9.37
N THR A 80 -4.89 7.10 8.94
CA THR A 80 -4.42 7.13 7.56
C THR A 80 -4.51 5.75 6.93
N VAL A 81 -4.89 5.72 5.63
CA VAL A 81 -4.94 4.49 4.83
C VAL A 81 -4.22 4.76 3.51
N PRO A 82 -3.26 3.93 3.09
CA PRO A 82 -2.60 4.06 1.79
C PRO A 82 -3.60 4.02 0.65
N THR A 83 -3.41 4.88 -0.35
CA THR A 83 -4.28 4.99 -1.53
C THR A 83 -3.60 4.66 -2.83
N LEU A 84 -2.28 4.67 -2.84
CA LEU A 84 -1.48 4.45 -4.02
C LEU A 84 -0.83 3.07 -3.97
N GLU A 85 -0.96 2.33 -5.05
CA GLU A 85 -0.08 1.22 -5.41
C GLU A 85 1.17 1.80 -6.10
N ALA A 86 1.98 2.51 -5.32
CA ALA A 86 3.20 3.14 -5.83
C ALA A 86 4.42 2.51 -5.16
N ASP A 87 5.46 2.29 -5.94
CA ASP A 87 6.74 1.74 -5.47
C ASP A 87 7.55 2.80 -4.70
N LEU A 88 7.07 3.09 -3.48
CA LEU A 88 7.57 4.13 -2.60
C LEU A 88 8.02 3.54 -1.26
N PHE A 89 9.05 4.14 -0.71
CA PHE A 89 9.35 4.01 0.71
C PHE A 89 8.75 5.17 1.50
N THR A 90 8.30 4.90 2.71
CA THR A 90 7.84 5.91 3.66
C THR A 90 8.79 5.99 4.84
N ILE A 91 9.12 7.23 5.21
CA ILE A 91 9.90 7.58 6.39
C ILE A 91 9.02 8.47 7.26
N ARG A 92 9.06 8.26 8.56
CA ARG A 92 8.34 9.12 9.50
C ARG A 92 9.13 9.29 10.79
N PHE A 93 9.33 10.53 11.19
CA PHE A 93 9.87 10.92 12.46
C PHE A 93 8.74 11.40 13.36
N VAL A 94 8.45 10.68 14.43
CA VAL A 94 7.42 11.06 15.41
C VAL A 94 8.02 12.03 16.41
N THR A 95 7.59 13.28 16.34
CA THR A 95 8.08 14.40 17.16
C THR A 95 7.16 14.71 18.33
N GLY A 96 5.95 14.14 18.38
CA GLY A 96 4.98 14.28 19.46
C GLY A 96 3.92 13.20 19.41
N GLY A 97 3.42 12.79 20.59
CA GLY A 97 2.40 11.76 20.71
C GLY A 97 2.86 10.37 20.28
N GLN A 98 1.93 9.59 19.76
CA GLN A 98 2.20 8.24 19.25
C GLN A 98 1.33 7.89 18.06
N MET A 99 1.74 6.87 17.30
CA MET A 99 1.00 6.30 16.19
C MET A 99 1.03 4.78 16.26
N ILE A 100 -0.12 4.16 16.08
CA ILE A 100 -0.22 2.72 15.85
C ILE A 100 -0.13 2.51 14.34
N ARG A 101 0.87 1.78 13.88
CA ARG A 101 1.04 1.40 12.48
C ARG A 101 0.65 -0.07 12.31
N ARG A 102 -0.23 -0.32 11.37
CA ARG A 102 -0.59 -1.67 10.95
C ARG A 102 -0.01 -1.93 9.56
N ASN A 103 0.76 -2.99 9.46
CA ASN A 103 1.37 -3.42 8.22
C ASN A 103 1.12 -4.92 7.99
N VAL A 104 1.62 -5.47 6.89
CA VAL A 104 1.47 -6.90 6.55
C VAL A 104 2.09 -7.84 7.60
N ARG A 105 2.99 -7.35 8.46
CA ARG A 105 3.70 -8.14 9.48
C ARG A 105 3.07 -8.02 10.87
N GLY A 106 2.10 -7.15 11.05
CA GLY A 106 1.42 -6.93 12.33
C GLY A 106 1.26 -5.46 12.69
N GLU A 107 1.10 -5.21 13.99
CA GLU A 107 0.88 -3.90 14.56
C GLU A 107 2.13 -3.42 15.32
N GLN A 108 2.45 -2.15 15.20
CA GLN A 108 3.59 -1.52 15.86
C GLN A 108 3.19 -0.15 16.41
N VAL A 109 3.44 0.06 17.71
CA VAL A 109 3.29 1.38 18.35
C VAL A 109 4.60 2.16 18.17
N VAL A 110 4.48 3.37 17.63
CA VAL A 110 5.60 4.29 17.42
C VAL A 110 5.35 5.54 18.25
N THR A 111 6.23 5.80 19.17
CA THR A 111 6.12 6.95 20.09
C THR A 111 7.07 8.08 19.68
N GLN A 112 6.89 9.24 20.29
CA GLN A 112 7.85 10.36 20.18
C GLN A 112 9.29 9.88 20.42
N GLY A 113 10.22 10.38 19.63
CA GLY A 113 11.64 10.02 19.69
C GLY A 113 12.01 8.83 18.82
N TYR A 114 11.06 8.30 18.04
CA TYR A 114 11.31 7.20 17.10
C TYR A 114 11.00 7.59 15.66
N ALA A 115 11.74 6.95 14.77
CA ALA A 115 11.52 7.06 13.32
C ALA A 115 11.21 5.68 12.72
N THR A 116 10.38 5.66 11.67
CA THR A 116 10.02 4.43 10.95
C THR A 116 10.41 4.50 9.50
N PHE A 117 10.78 3.35 8.94
CA PHE A 117 11.01 3.11 7.53
C PHE A 117 10.22 1.89 7.07
N SER A 118 9.51 1.99 5.96
CA SER A 118 8.81 0.84 5.35
C SER A 118 8.49 1.10 3.88
N ALA A 119 8.31 0.03 3.11
CA ALA A 119 7.66 0.13 1.82
C ALA A 119 6.18 0.55 2.00
N LEU A 120 5.67 1.39 1.10
CA LEU A 120 4.28 1.85 1.15
C LEU A 120 3.31 0.67 0.94
N GLU A 121 3.66 -0.26 0.09
CA GLU A 121 2.90 -1.49 -0.20
C GLU A 121 2.68 -2.38 1.04
N ASP A 122 3.59 -2.33 2.01
CA ASP A 122 3.47 -3.07 3.26
C ASP A 122 2.48 -2.43 4.24
N MET A 123 2.18 -1.14 4.09
CA MET A 123 1.29 -0.41 5.00
C MET A 123 -0.17 -0.81 4.79
N ARG A 124 -0.91 -0.93 5.90
CA ARG A 124 -2.36 -1.12 5.90
C ARG A 124 -3.09 0.10 6.46
N SER A 125 -2.65 0.59 7.59
CA SER A 125 -3.18 1.82 8.19
C SER A 125 -2.21 2.42 9.20
N GLY A 126 -2.45 3.67 9.56
CA GLY A 126 -1.77 4.35 10.65
C GLY A 126 -2.78 5.14 11.47
N GLU A 127 -2.83 4.94 12.79
CA GLU A 127 -3.73 5.62 13.71
C GLU A 127 -2.93 6.49 14.68
N ALA A 128 -3.07 7.81 14.54
CA ALA A 128 -2.38 8.78 15.37
C ALA A 128 -3.20 9.15 16.61
N SER A 129 -2.53 9.29 17.74
CA SER A 129 -3.16 9.76 19.00
C SER A 129 -3.48 11.26 18.95
N SER A 130 -4.21 11.73 19.95
CA SER A 130 -4.25 13.16 20.25
C SER A 130 -2.82 13.65 20.63
N GLY A 131 -2.52 14.92 20.31
CA GLY A 131 -1.20 15.52 20.51
C GLY A 131 -0.11 14.97 19.58
N PHE A 132 -0.50 14.30 18.50
CA PHE A 132 0.45 13.73 17.52
C PHE A 132 1.12 14.82 16.69
N SER A 133 2.43 14.66 16.49
CA SER A 133 3.24 15.46 15.56
C SER A 133 4.28 14.57 14.89
N ALA A 134 4.45 14.73 13.57
CA ALA A 134 5.46 13.98 12.82
C ALA A 134 5.88 14.72 11.55
N ILE A 135 7.15 14.55 11.17
CA ILE A 135 7.63 14.82 9.81
C ILE A 135 7.65 13.50 9.05
N SER A 136 7.03 13.47 7.89
CA SER A 136 6.93 12.30 7.04
C SER A 136 7.47 12.62 5.65
N SER A 137 8.08 11.62 5.03
CA SER A 137 8.53 11.68 3.63
C SER A 137 8.18 10.37 2.92
N THR A 138 7.87 10.46 1.64
CA THR A 138 7.92 9.31 0.75
C THR A 138 9.01 9.51 -0.28
N ILE A 139 9.71 8.44 -0.62
CA ILE A 139 10.81 8.45 -1.59
C ILE A 139 10.55 7.35 -2.61
N ALA A 140 10.64 7.66 -3.91
CA ALA A 140 10.56 6.64 -4.95
C ALA A 140 11.70 5.61 -4.79
N ARG A 141 11.34 4.32 -4.82
CA ARG A 141 12.34 3.23 -4.67
C ARG A 141 13.47 3.37 -5.69
N ALA A 142 13.13 3.68 -6.95
CA ALA A 142 14.12 3.89 -8.00
C ALA A 142 15.10 5.03 -7.66
N SER A 143 14.60 6.15 -7.11
CA SER A 143 15.43 7.29 -6.72
C SER A 143 16.36 6.94 -5.55
N LEU A 144 15.83 6.24 -4.53
CA LEU A 144 16.64 5.81 -3.40
C LEU A 144 17.71 4.78 -3.81
N LEU A 145 17.35 3.85 -4.70
CA LEU A 145 18.28 2.88 -5.27
C LEU A 145 19.39 3.58 -6.09
N SER A 146 19.02 4.57 -6.89
CA SER A 146 19.98 5.39 -7.65
C SER A 146 20.98 6.10 -6.74
N SER A 147 20.48 6.72 -5.65
CA SER A 147 21.33 7.35 -4.63
C SER A 147 22.24 6.33 -3.93
N TYR A 148 21.74 5.14 -3.65
CA TYR A 148 22.52 4.07 -3.05
C TYR A 148 23.65 3.60 -3.98
N HIS A 149 23.37 3.41 -5.27
CA HIS A 149 24.38 3.03 -6.27
C HIS A 149 25.44 4.13 -6.43
N ALA A 150 25.04 5.40 -6.43
CA ALA A 150 25.97 6.52 -6.48
C ALA A 150 26.88 6.58 -5.24
N LEU A 151 26.33 6.30 -4.06
CA LEU A 151 27.07 6.28 -2.80
C LEU A 151 28.08 5.14 -2.71
N GLU A 152 27.70 3.93 -3.15
CA GLU A 152 28.52 2.72 -3.05
C GLU A 152 29.44 2.50 -4.27
N GLY A 153 29.22 3.23 -5.37
CA GLY A 153 29.96 3.06 -6.63
C GLY A 153 29.73 1.70 -7.32
N LYS A 154 28.60 1.02 -7.03
CA LYS A 154 28.26 -0.31 -7.55
C LYS A 154 26.81 -0.36 -7.98
N VAL A 155 26.58 -0.62 -9.27
CA VAL A 155 25.26 -0.56 -9.90
C VAL A 155 24.37 -1.80 -9.65
N ASP A 156 24.94 -2.95 -9.25
CA ASP A 156 24.23 -4.23 -9.18
C ASP A 156 23.82 -4.65 -7.75
N ARG A 157 23.96 -3.77 -6.78
CA ARG A 157 23.58 -4.11 -5.40
C ARG A 157 22.15 -3.69 -5.08
N PRO A 158 21.35 -4.60 -4.49
CA PRO A 158 20.05 -4.23 -3.96
C PRO A 158 20.21 -3.27 -2.77
N LEU A 159 19.18 -2.47 -2.50
CA LEU A 159 19.13 -1.67 -1.27
C LEU A 159 19.31 -2.57 -0.04
N PRO A 160 20.13 -2.15 0.93
CA PRO A 160 20.26 -2.88 2.18
C PRO A 160 18.92 -2.90 2.92
N ALA A 161 18.67 -3.98 3.65
CA ALA A 161 17.54 -3.99 4.59
C ALA A 161 17.80 -2.96 5.68
N LEU A 162 16.85 -2.03 5.85
CA LEU A 162 16.90 -1.00 6.88
C LEU A 162 15.97 -1.37 8.04
N GLU A 163 16.36 -0.97 9.27
CA GLU A 163 15.53 -1.19 10.46
C GLU A 163 14.16 -0.49 10.29
N PRO A 164 13.04 -1.21 10.50
CA PRO A 164 11.71 -0.65 10.34
C PRO A 164 11.35 0.39 11.41
N LEU A 165 12.06 0.36 12.55
CA LEU A 165 11.92 1.26 13.68
C LEU A 165 13.29 1.57 14.28
N THR A 166 13.58 2.85 14.48
CA THR A 166 14.85 3.27 15.08
C THR A 166 14.65 4.48 15.99
N SER A 167 15.48 4.61 17.06
CA SER A 167 15.54 5.84 17.87
C SER A 167 16.15 6.99 17.06
N ILE A 168 15.67 8.20 17.30
CA ILE A 168 16.25 9.42 16.74
C ILE A 168 17.33 10.05 17.63
N ASP A 169 17.72 9.41 18.73
CA ASP A 169 18.70 9.96 19.70
C ASP A 169 20.12 10.03 19.14
N GLY A 170 20.45 9.20 18.15
CA GLY A 170 21.75 9.21 17.49
C GLY A 170 22.02 10.51 16.73
N LEU A 171 23.26 11.02 16.76
CA LEU A 171 23.65 12.27 16.10
C LEU A 171 23.27 12.27 14.61
N GLY A 172 23.49 11.16 13.89
CA GLY A 172 23.15 11.03 12.48
C GLY A 172 21.63 11.14 12.21
N MET A 173 20.82 10.48 13.04
CA MET A 173 19.35 10.52 12.92
C MET A 173 18.80 11.92 13.26
N ARG A 174 19.37 12.60 14.25
CA ARG A 174 19.03 14.01 14.55
C ARG A 174 19.40 14.94 13.40
N ALA A 175 20.58 14.75 12.80
CA ALA A 175 21.01 15.54 11.63
C ALA A 175 20.07 15.32 10.43
N LEU A 176 19.63 14.08 10.19
CA LEU A 176 18.65 13.77 9.14
C LEU A 176 17.30 14.45 9.42
N LEU A 177 16.80 14.39 10.67
CA LEU A 177 15.56 15.10 11.06
C LEU A 177 15.69 16.60 10.81
N LEU A 178 16.79 17.22 11.23
CA LEU A 178 17.04 18.67 10.99
C LEU A 178 17.07 18.99 9.50
N SER A 179 17.65 18.14 8.66
CA SER A 179 17.64 18.32 7.21
C SER A 179 16.23 18.29 6.63
N LEU A 180 15.37 17.39 7.10
CA LEU A 180 13.96 17.33 6.71
C LEU A 180 13.19 18.59 7.19
N GLU A 181 13.45 19.06 8.40
CA GLU A 181 12.87 20.31 8.93
C GLU A 181 13.29 21.53 8.09
N GLN A 182 14.56 21.62 7.71
CA GLN A 182 15.06 22.71 6.85
C GLN A 182 14.40 22.65 5.45
N MET A 183 14.24 21.47 4.88
CA MET A 183 13.51 21.30 3.63
C MET A 183 12.04 21.75 3.77
N GLN A 184 11.39 21.43 4.89
CA GLN A 184 10.01 21.83 5.16
C GLN A 184 9.87 23.36 5.26
N ILE A 185 10.82 24.04 5.94
CA ILE A 185 10.85 25.50 6.01
C ILE A 185 11.04 26.10 4.61
N ARG A 186 11.97 25.55 3.83
CA ARG A 186 12.23 26.02 2.47
C ARG A 186 11.04 25.88 1.55
N LEU A 187 10.29 24.78 1.65
CA LEU A 187 9.07 24.58 0.87
C LEU A 187 8.03 25.67 1.08
N ARG A 188 7.95 26.26 2.29
CA ARG A 188 7.04 27.37 2.58
C ARG A 188 7.47 28.68 1.92
N ASP A 189 8.77 28.91 1.81
CA ASP A 189 9.33 30.18 1.33
C ASP A 189 9.52 30.23 -0.18
N VAL A 190 9.53 29.08 -0.86
CA VAL A 190 9.79 29.04 -2.29
C VAL A 190 8.62 29.59 -3.08
N ARG A 191 8.77 30.80 -3.58
CA ARG A 191 7.83 31.48 -4.49
C ARG A 191 8.06 31.17 -5.97
N THR A 192 9.18 30.52 -6.32
CA THR A 192 9.61 30.33 -7.72
C THR A 192 9.48 28.87 -8.16
N VAL A 193 9.11 28.69 -9.44
CA VAL A 193 8.88 27.41 -10.10
C VAL A 193 10.19 26.63 -10.29
N ASP A 194 11.33 27.32 -10.23
CA ASP A 194 12.64 26.85 -10.66
C ASP A 194 13.64 26.83 -9.50
N ASP A 195 13.25 26.21 -8.36
CA ASP A 195 14.20 26.01 -7.27
C ASP A 195 15.23 24.93 -7.63
N LEU A 196 16.39 25.35 -8.09
CA LEU A 196 17.52 24.47 -8.42
C LEU A 196 18.12 23.78 -7.19
N PHE A 197 17.83 24.28 -5.98
CA PHE A 197 18.37 23.69 -4.75
C PHE A 197 17.52 22.53 -4.23
N PHE A 198 16.22 22.50 -4.50
CA PHE A 198 15.35 21.48 -3.95
C PHE A 198 15.75 20.05 -4.38
N PRO A 199 16.06 19.77 -5.65
CA PRO A 199 16.58 18.46 -6.06
C PRO A 199 17.90 18.08 -5.37
N LEU A 200 18.79 19.04 -5.14
CA LEU A 200 20.04 18.81 -4.40
C LEU A 200 19.78 18.47 -2.93
N LEU A 201 18.81 19.11 -2.30
CA LEU A 201 18.40 18.78 -0.93
C LEU A 201 17.79 17.39 -0.84
N GLU A 202 16.98 16.98 -1.80
CA GLU A 202 16.44 15.63 -1.89
C GLU A 202 17.55 14.58 -1.99
N GLU A 203 18.55 14.84 -2.81
CA GLU A 203 19.72 13.99 -2.96
C GLU A 203 20.51 13.89 -1.66
N ILE A 204 20.79 15.04 -1.01
CA ILE A 204 21.47 15.11 0.29
C ILE A 204 20.71 14.30 1.36
N VAL A 205 19.40 14.47 1.46
CA VAL A 205 18.56 13.73 2.41
C VAL A 205 18.61 12.23 2.13
N SER A 206 18.57 11.82 0.86
CA SER A 206 18.69 10.43 0.46
C SER A 206 20.05 9.84 0.86
N TYR A 207 21.14 10.56 0.65
CA TYR A 207 22.48 10.14 1.08
C TYR A 207 22.63 10.08 2.60
N GLN A 208 22.14 11.09 3.31
CA GLN A 208 22.12 11.06 4.77
C GLN A 208 21.35 9.86 5.29
N MET A 209 20.14 9.64 4.79
CA MET A 209 19.33 8.51 5.18
C MET A 209 20.04 7.18 4.98
N LEU A 210 20.62 6.94 3.79
CA LEU A 210 21.35 5.72 3.47
C LEU A 210 22.60 5.53 4.34
N SER A 211 23.20 6.63 4.82
CA SER A 211 24.42 6.63 5.64
C SER A 211 24.15 6.43 7.12
N VAL A 212 23.04 6.98 7.64
CA VAL A 212 22.78 7.04 9.10
C VAL A 212 21.71 6.09 9.58
N TRP A 213 20.79 5.66 8.66
CA TRP A 213 19.72 4.76 9.04
C TRP A 213 20.29 3.38 9.41
N PRO A 214 19.95 2.84 10.59
CA PRO A 214 20.46 1.53 10.99
C PRO A 214 20.06 0.46 9.97
N ARG A 215 21.03 -0.32 9.60
CA ARG A 215 20.79 -1.50 8.77
C ARG A 215 20.22 -2.59 9.66
N ALA A 216 19.15 -3.23 9.20
CA ALA A 216 18.66 -4.42 9.86
C ALA A 216 19.84 -5.40 9.97
N PRO A 217 20.08 -6.03 11.14
CA PRO A 217 21.08 -7.06 11.22
C PRO A 217 20.86 -7.97 10.03
N VAL A 218 21.92 -8.30 9.32
CA VAL A 218 21.88 -9.36 8.33
C VAL A 218 21.56 -10.62 9.15
N ALA A 219 20.29 -10.76 9.52
CA ALA A 219 19.76 -12.07 9.79
C ALA A 219 20.10 -12.83 8.53
N GLU A 220 20.92 -13.86 8.67
CA GLU A 220 21.18 -14.86 7.67
C GLU A 220 20.06 -14.86 6.66
N LEU A 221 20.34 -14.52 5.37
CA LEU A 221 19.44 -14.45 4.22
C LEU A 221 17.97 -14.26 4.57
N PRO A 222 17.23 -13.28 4.10
CA PRO A 222 15.88 -12.95 4.56
C PRO A 222 15.15 -14.24 4.82
N SER A 223 14.81 -14.44 6.10
CA SER A 223 14.25 -15.73 6.56
C SER A 223 13.23 -16.14 5.51
N PRO A 224 13.24 -17.38 4.97
CA PRO A 224 12.34 -17.79 3.90
C PRO A 224 10.89 -17.30 4.08
N SER A 225 10.53 -16.89 5.30
CA SER A 225 9.24 -16.28 5.65
C SER A 225 8.98 -14.88 5.10
N SER A 226 9.95 -13.97 5.04
CA SER A 226 9.65 -12.59 4.57
C SER A 226 9.54 -12.49 3.04
N LEU A 227 10.39 -13.22 2.32
CA LEU A 227 10.26 -13.38 0.86
C LEU A 227 8.98 -14.14 0.51
N SER A 228 8.62 -15.12 1.32
CA SER A 228 7.39 -15.89 1.15
C SER A 228 6.14 -15.03 1.31
N ALA A 229 6.08 -14.16 2.31
CA ALA A 229 4.94 -13.27 2.51
C ALA A 229 4.77 -12.30 1.33
N SER A 230 5.86 -11.74 0.80
CA SER A 230 5.83 -10.88 -0.39
C SER A 230 5.37 -11.64 -1.64
N HIS A 231 5.90 -12.86 -1.86
CA HIS A 231 5.46 -13.70 -2.99
C HIS A 231 4.00 -14.09 -2.87
N VAL A 232 3.51 -14.42 -1.66
CA VAL A 232 2.09 -14.77 -1.44
C VAL A 232 1.22 -13.55 -1.68
N HIS A 233 1.61 -12.38 -1.22
CA HIS A 233 0.84 -11.14 -1.43
C HIS A 233 0.66 -10.85 -2.92
N ARG A 234 1.74 -10.80 -3.71
CA ARG A 234 1.69 -10.60 -5.15
C ARG A 234 0.90 -11.69 -5.87
N ALA A 235 1.04 -12.95 -5.43
CA ALA A 235 0.27 -14.04 -5.98
C ALA A 235 -1.24 -13.89 -5.71
N VAL A 236 -1.63 -13.43 -4.52
CA VAL A 236 -3.03 -13.15 -4.15
C VAL A 236 -3.61 -12.03 -5.01
N GLU A 237 -2.85 -10.98 -5.28
CA GLU A 237 -3.24 -9.88 -6.18
C GLU A 237 -3.43 -10.38 -7.62
N TYR A 238 -2.45 -11.11 -8.16
CA TYR A 238 -2.55 -11.71 -9.49
C TYR A 238 -3.79 -12.62 -9.61
N ILE A 239 -3.98 -13.52 -8.64
CA ILE A 239 -5.16 -14.39 -8.59
C ILE A 239 -6.44 -13.55 -8.55
N GLY A 240 -6.50 -12.50 -7.73
CA GLY A 240 -7.65 -11.60 -7.62
C GLY A 240 -8.01 -10.93 -8.95
N ALA A 241 -7.02 -10.44 -9.67
CA ALA A 241 -7.19 -9.78 -10.97
C ALA A 241 -7.65 -10.76 -12.08
N HIS A 242 -7.28 -12.05 -11.97
CA HIS A 242 -7.52 -13.04 -13.03
C HIS A 242 -8.58 -14.09 -12.67
N LEU A 243 -9.32 -13.96 -11.56
CA LEU A 243 -10.29 -14.97 -11.08
C LEU A 243 -11.33 -15.39 -12.12
N ALA A 244 -11.75 -14.46 -12.99
CA ALA A 244 -12.75 -14.69 -14.02
C ALA A 244 -12.19 -15.31 -15.33
N THR A 245 -10.88 -15.43 -15.44
CA THR A 245 -10.19 -15.96 -16.62
C THR A 245 -9.48 -17.28 -16.29
N PRO A 246 -9.28 -18.18 -17.29
CA PRO A 246 -8.45 -19.36 -17.11
C PRO A 246 -6.99 -18.95 -16.91
N PHE A 247 -6.33 -19.44 -15.88
CA PHE A 247 -4.90 -19.35 -15.66
C PHE A 247 -4.38 -20.62 -14.97
N ARG A 248 -3.07 -20.85 -15.07
CA ARG A 248 -2.39 -22.00 -14.46
C ARG A 248 -1.60 -21.52 -13.22
N LEU A 249 -1.33 -22.44 -12.29
CA LEU A 249 -0.44 -22.14 -11.16
C LEU A 249 0.98 -21.74 -11.62
N ALA A 250 1.40 -22.24 -12.77
CA ALA A 250 2.68 -21.84 -13.37
C ALA A 250 2.71 -20.37 -13.73
N ASP A 251 1.59 -19.80 -14.19
CA ASP A 251 1.47 -18.37 -14.54
C ASP A 251 1.59 -17.52 -13.29
N VAL A 252 0.91 -17.91 -12.20
CA VAL A 252 1.02 -17.25 -10.89
C VAL A 252 2.45 -17.32 -10.35
N ALA A 253 3.09 -18.47 -10.46
CA ALA A 253 4.46 -18.68 -9.98
C ALA A 253 5.47 -17.85 -10.79
N ALA A 254 5.30 -17.76 -12.12
CA ALA A 254 6.13 -16.94 -13.00
C ALA A 254 5.99 -15.45 -12.68
N GLU A 255 4.75 -14.96 -12.44
CA GLU A 255 4.48 -13.56 -12.09
C GLU A 255 5.24 -13.12 -10.83
N VAL A 256 5.31 -14.00 -9.84
CA VAL A 256 5.99 -13.69 -8.58
C VAL A 256 7.47 -14.12 -8.56
N GLY A 257 7.96 -14.71 -9.65
CA GLY A 257 9.38 -15.08 -9.81
C GLY A 257 9.82 -16.29 -8.98
N VAL A 258 8.91 -17.26 -8.73
CA VAL A 258 9.21 -18.49 -7.97
C VAL A 258 8.78 -19.75 -8.70
N SER A 259 9.26 -20.92 -8.25
CA SER A 259 8.73 -22.19 -8.73
C SER A 259 7.33 -22.46 -8.15
N VAL A 260 6.52 -23.29 -8.84
CA VAL A 260 5.21 -23.75 -8.34
C VAL A 260 5.33 -24.41 -6.97
N ARG A 261 6.39 -25.20 -6.74
CA ARG A 261 6.66 -25.82 -5.42
C ARG A 261 6.87 -24.77 -4.33
N MET A 262 7.67 -23.73 -4.62
CA MET A 262 7.90 -22.64 -3.67
C MET A 262 6.61 -21.86 -3.40
N LEU A 263 5.80 -21.60 -4.43
CA LEU A 263 4.48 -20.96 -4.29
C LEU A 263 3.57 -21.76 -3.36
N GLN A 264 3.47 -23.09 -3.56
CA GLN A 264 2.67 -23.98 -2.72
C GLN A 264 3.14 -23.96 -1.26
N MET A 265 4.45 -24.05 -1.02
CA MET A 265 5.03 -24.00 0.33
C MET A 265 4.75 -22.64 0.99
N SER A 266 4.89 -21.55 0.26
CA SER A 266 4.64 -20.20 0.75
C SER A 266 3.18 -20.00 1.14
N PHE A 267 2.24 -20.41 0.30
CA PHE A 267 0.80 -20.34 0.61
C PHE A 267 0.45 -21.18 1.86
N LYS A 268 0.99 -22.40 1.96
CA LYS A 268 0.72 -23.29 3.11
C LYS A 268 1.25 -22.67 4.40
N ARG A 269 2.42 -22.03 4.36
CA ARG A 269 3.06 -21.39 5.51
C ARG A 269 2.36 -20.11 5.91
N GLU A 270 2.03 -19.23 4.96
CA GLU A 270 1.51 -17.89 5.25
C GLU A 270 -0.02 -17.85 5.44
N LEU A 271 -0.75 -18.69 4.71
CA LEU A 271 -2.22 -18.68 4.69
C LEU A 271 -2.84 -19.98 5.23
N GLY A 272 -2.02 -20.99 5.52
CA GLY A 272 -2.51 -22.31 5.99
C GLY A 272 -3.19 -23.16 4.93
N VAL A 273 -3.33 -22.68 3.69
CA VAL A 273 -4.02 -23.35 2.57
C VAL A 273 -3.11 -23.45 1.37
N THR A 274 -3.47 -24.30 0.40
CA THR A 274 -2.78 -24.36 -0.89
C THR A 274 -3.26 -23.24 -1.82
N PRO A 275 -2.47 -22.82 -2.84
CA PRO A 275 -2.93 -21.87 -3.86
C PRO A 275 -4.24 -22.30 -4.54
N VAL A 276 -4.39 -23.59 -4.82
CA VAL A 276 -5.62 -24.13 -5.45
C VAL A 276 -6.83 -23.99 -4.53
N GLU A 277 -6.69 -24.34 -3.26
CA GLU A 277 -7.75 -24.14 -2.25
C GLU A 277 -8.13 -22.67 -2.13
N PHE A 278 -7.14 -21.78 -2.13
CA PHE A 278 -7.36 -20.35 -2.09
C PHE A 278 -8.14 -19.84 -3.32
N ILE A 279 -7.76 -20.28 -4.53
CA ILE A 279 -8.47 -19.92 -5.78
C ILE A 279 -9.91 -20.42 -5.76
N ILE A 280 -10.13 -21.67 -5.37
CA ILE A 280 -11.47 -22.25 -5.26
C ILE A 280 -12.33 -21.46 -4.28
N GLU A 281 -11.79 -21.13 -3.12
CA GLU A 281 -12.48 -20.34 -2.10
C GLU A 281 -12.88 -18.97 -2.63
N ARG A 282 -11.97 -18.26 -3.30
CA ARG A 282 -12.24 -16.96 -3.91
C ARG A 282 -13.31 -17.03 -4.99
N ARG A 283 -13.29 -18.04 -5.82
CA ARG A 283 -14.31 -18.28 -6.86
C ARG A 283 -15.68 -18.60 -6.25
N LEU A 284 -15.74 -19.39 -5.18
CA LEU A 284 -16.98 -19.66 -4.44
C LEU A 284 -17.57 -18.36 -3.85
N GLN A 285 -16.73 -17.48 -3.31
CA GLN A 285 -17.15 -16.17 -2.79
C GLN A 285 -17.74 -15.30 -3.89
N GLN A 286 -17.20 -15.32 -5.11
CA GLN A 286 -17.76 -14.55 -6.22
C GLN A 286 -19.13 -15.12 -6.64
N VAL A 287 -19.25 -16.46 -6.78
CA VAL A 287 -20.57 -17.08 -7.04
C VAL A 287 -21.59 -16.69 -5.96
N HIS A 288 -21.17 -16.67 -4.69
CA HIS A 288 -22.05 -16.30 -3.57
C HIS A 288 -22.55 -14.85 -3.70
N ARG A 289 -21.67 -13.91 -4.08
CA ARG A 289 -22.06 -12.51 -4.36
C ARG A 289 -23.02 -12.40 -5.55
N ASP A 290 -22.70 -13.12 -6.64
CA ASP A 290 -23.52 -13.09 -7.85
C ASP A 290 -24.93 -13.67 -7.58
N LEU A 291 -25.04 -14.69 -6.73
CA LEU A 291 -26.33 -15.26 -6.33
C LEU A 291 -27.23 -14.28 -5.56
N GLY A 292 -26.64 -13.32 -4.82
CA GLY A 292 -27.35 -12.26 -4.11
C GLY A 292 -27.52 -10.97 -4.92
N SER A 293 -27.04 -10.91 -6.16
CA SER A 293 -27.13 -9.71 -7.00
C SER A 293 -28.40 -9.72 -7.84
N GLU A 294 -29.22 -8.68 -7.73
CA GLU A 294 -30.40 -8.46 -8.59
C GLU A 294 -30.02 -8.47 -10.08
N ALA A 295 -28.86 -7.94 -10.46
CA ALA A 295 -28.40 -7.94 -11.84
C ALA A 295 -28.12 -9.35 -12.39
N GLN A 296 -27.98 -10.37 -11.53
CA GLN A 296 -27.75 -11.77 -11.91
C GLN A 296 -28.95 -12.67 -11.63
N ARG A 297 -30.13 -12.10 -11.32
CA ARG A 297 -31.32 -12.83 -10.91
C ARG A 297 -31.75 -13.87 -11.93
N ASP A 298 -31.73 -13.51 -13.22
CA ASP A 298 -32.20 -14.35 -14.33
C ASP A 298 -31.10 -15.31 -14.85
N VAL A 299 -29.86 -15.17 -14.39
CA VAL A 299 -28.76 -16.06 -14.79
C VAL A 299 -28.86 -17.36 -14.00
N SER A 300 -28.79 -18.50 -14.68
CA SER A 300 -28.88 -19.82 -14.03
C SER A 300 -27.69 -20.05 -13.08
N ILE A 301 -27.93 -20.81 -11.99
CA ILE A 301 -26.85 -21.19 -11.05
C ILE A 301 -25.75 -21.97 -11.76
N ALA A 302 -26.13 -22.82 -12.75
CA ALA A 302 -25.18 -23.56 -13.54
C ALA A 302 -24.30 -22.65 -14.41
N GLU A 303 -24.84 -21.57 -14.91
CA GLU A 303 -24.10 -20.58 -15.69
C GLU A 303 -23.17 -19.75 -14.82
N LEU A 304 -23.62 -19.26 -13.66
CA LEU A 304 -22.79 -18.57 -12.70
C LEU A 304 -21.62 -19.46 -12.25
N SER A 305 -21.89 -20.73 -11.92
CA SER A 305 -20.82 -21.63 -11.51
C SER A 305 -19.78 -21.87 -12.63
N ARG A 306 -20.24 -22.03 -13.88
CA ARG A 306 -19.32 -22.18 -15.04
C ARG A 306 -18.52 -20.93 -15.31
N ARG A 307 -19.11 -19.74 -15.20
CA ARG A 307 -18.42 -18.44 -15.34
C ARG A 307 -17.23 -18.33 -14.37
N TRP A 308 -17.39 -18.84 -13.16
CA TRP A 308 -16.34 -18.86 -12.16
C TRP A 308 -15.50 -20.14 -12.16
N GLY A 309 -15.54 -20.92 -13.27
CA GLY A 309 -14.62 -22.02 -13.53
C GLY A 309 -14.98 -23.35 -12.88
N PHE A 310 -16.22 -23.54 -12.43
CA PHE A 310 -16.70 -24.84 -11.94
C PHE A 310 -17.31 -25.67 -13.08
N ALA A 311 -16.55 -26.65 -13.56
CA ALA A 311 -17.00 -27.50 -14.68
C ALA A 311 -18.10 -28.50 -14.26
N HIS A 312 -18.09 -28.98 -13.00
CA HIS A 312 -18.99 -30.02 -12.50
C HIS A 312 -19.90 -29.48 -11.40
N MET A 313 -21.20 -29.47 -11.68
CA MET A 313 -22.23 -28.96 -10.76
C MET A 313 -22.30 -29.69 -9.43
N SER A 314 -22.06 -30.99 -9.41
CA SER A 314 -22.08 -31.79 -8.18
C SER A 314 -20.93 -31.41 -7.23
N ASP A 315 -19.70 -31.28 -7.76
CA ASP A 315 -18.53 -30.84 -6.99
C ASP A 315 -18.71 -29.39 -6.49
N PHE A 316 -19.20 -28.52 -7.36
CA PHE A 316 -19.55 -27.15 -6.99
C PHE A 316 -20.55 -27.10 -5.83
N ALA A 317 -21.68 -27.79 -5.95
CA ALA A 317 -22.73 -27.77 -4.94
C ALA A 317 -22.24 -28.31 -3.59
N GLN A 318 -21.42 -29.38 -3.61
CA GLN A 318 -20.82 -29.94 -2.41
C GLN A 318 -19.85 -28.97 -1.73
N ARG A 319 -18.94 -28.34 -2.49
CA ARG A 319 -17.98 -27.32 -2.00
C ARG A 319 -18.70 -26.10 -1.46
N TYR A 320 -19.70 -25.61 -2.17
CA TYR A 320 -20.50 -24.47 -1.79
C TYR A 320 -21.21 -24.72 -0.44
N ARG A 321 -21.91 -25.87 -0.32
CA ARG A 321 -22.60 -26.22 0.93
C ARG A 321 -21.62 -26.38 2.10
N ARG A 322 -20.46 -26.99 1.86
CA ARG A 322 -19.42 -27.12 2.89
C ARG A 322 -18.92 -25.76 3.36
N ARG A 323 -18.84 -24.77 2.45
CA ARG A 323 -18.31 -23.43 2.75
C ARG A 323 -19.33 -22.52 3.41
N PHE A 324 -20.58 -22.51 2.93
CA PHE A 324 -21.60 -21.54 3.33
C PHE A 324 -22.71 -22.14 4.19
N GLY A 325 -22.71 -23.45 4.42
CA GLY A 325 -23.71 -24.14 5.23
C GLY A 325 -25.06 -24.34 4.54
N CYS A 326 -25.29 -23.73 3.38
CA CYS A 326 -26.53 -23.77 2.61
C CYS A 326 -26.26 -24.08 1.14
N THR A 327 -27.30 -24.43 0.40
CA THR A 327 -27.18 -24.67 -1.05
C THR A 327 -27.20 -23.36 -1.83
N PRO A 328 -26.65 -23.30 -3.07
CA PRO A 328 -26.76 -22.13 -3.93
C PRO A 328 -28.20 -21.65 -4.19
N ARG A 329 -29.17 -22.59 -4.22
CA ARG A 329 -30.60 -22.27 -4.39
C ARG A 329 -31.17 -21.56 -3.16
N GLU A 330 -30.83 -22.05 -1.97
CA GLU A 330 -31.23 -21.41 -0.70
C GLU A 330 -30.63 -20.01 -0.61
N THR A 331 -29.32 -19.84 -0.88
CA THR A 331 -28.69 -18.53 -0.90
C THR A 331 -29.42 -17.56 -1.82
N ARG A 332 -29.68 -17.94 -3.07
CA ARG A 332 -30.40 -17.07 -4.04
C ARG A 332 -31.78 -16.69 -3.53
N ARG A 333 -32.54 -17.65 -3.03
CA ARG A 333 -33.88 -17.40 -2.51
C ARG A 333 -33.86 -16.44 -1.32
N ASP A 334 -32.89 -16.57 -0.44
CA ASP A 334 -32.86 -15.85 0.82
C ASP A 334 -32.25 -14.43 0.66
N MET A 335 -31.37 -14.23 -0.32
CA MET A 335 -30.76 -12.92 -0.62
C MET A 335 -31.57 -12.04 -1.58
N LEU A 336 -32.49 -12.62 -2.37
CA LEU A 336 -33.33 -11.90 -3.33
C LEU A 336 -34.80 -11.78 -2.86
N ARG A 337 -35.07 -12.06 -1.59
CA ARG A 337 -36.32 -11.76 -0.90
C ARG A 337 -36.31 -10.34 -0.37
#